data_c2c697b6bf4329992b5d24b653801533
#
_entry.id   c2c697b6bf4329992b5d24b653801533
#
_cell.length_a   1.000
_cell.length_b   1.000
_cell.length_c   1.000
_cell.angle_alpha   90.00
_cell.angle_beta   90.00
_cell.angle_gamma   90.00
#
_symmetry.space_group_name_H-M   'P 1'
#
loop_
_entity.id
_entity.type
_entity.pdbx_description
1 polymer ?
#
loop_
_entity_poly.entity_id
_entity_poly.type
_entity_poly.pdbx_seq_one_letter_code
_entity_poly.pdbx_strand_id
1 'polypeptide(L)'
;MDFDNEMNRNEATENGIAKFIAYQCEKNNFKHFTYDAVEDIIKQSTRIVGSKKKLSTDFNKLLEIITEANVFAQIENKEFVEKYHVKKAINEKHKRLNKIENKIDEFMDNNTIIIDTKGSKVGVINGLSVYSMGEYSFGRPSRISVTTSMGNKGLINIEREAKMSGPIHNKSVLILQGYLTENFAQEYPLSVNAYICFEQSYGGIEGDSATLAELCALLSSLSGIPIKQNIAITGSLNQKGEIQVVGGITEKVEGFYNICKKRGLKDKAYGVILPKDNMDNLILTDEMEEDISKGKFNIYPVSKIEESVEILMDKMFEDVKVLVKRKLDAYNKSKNINNK
;
A
#
# COMPACT_ATOMS: atom_id res chain seq x y z
N MET A 1 31.94 1.15 -12.21
CA MET A 1 32.10 0.87 -10.77
C MET A 1 30.72 0.97 -10.19
N ASP A 2 30.15 -0.15 -9.77
CA ASP A 2 28.82 -0.18 -9.18
C ASP A 2 28.95 0.12 -7.67
N PHE A 3 28.14 1.01 -7.17
CA PHE A 3 28.03 1.33 -5.76
C PHE A 3 26.68 0.88 -5.26
N ASP A 4 26.65 0.27 -4.06
CA ASP A 4 25.40 -0.04 -3.40
C ASP A 4 24.67 1.26 -3.03
N ASN A 5 23.39 1.33 -3.32
CA ASN A 5 22.53 2.48 -3.01
C ASN A 5 22.11 2.52 -1.54
N GLU A 6 22.49 1.50 -0.75
CA GLU A 6 22.13 1.35 0.66
C GLU A 6 23.24 0.75 1.50
N MET A 7 23.26 1.06 2.78
CA MET A 7 24.16 0.49 3.78
C MET A 7 23.37 0.04 5.02
N ASN A 8 23.91 -0.92 5.77
CA ASN A 8 23.28 -1.38 7.01
C ASN A 8 23.19 -0.24 8.02
N ARG A 9 22.03 -0.10 8.66
CA ARG A 9 21.81 0.84 9.74
C ARG A 9 22.39 0.28 11.04
N ASN A 10 23.34 0.97 11.62
CA ASN A 10 23.95 0.69 12.93
C ASN A 10 24.56 1.99 13.47
N GLU A 11 25.03 1.97 14.70
CA GLU A 11 25.61 3.13 15.37
C GLU A 11 26.77 3.77 14.57
N ALA A 12 27.64 2.97 13.96
CA ALA A 12 28.75 3.47 13.16
C ALA A 12 28.29 4.23 11.91
N THR A 13 27.27 3.70 11.21
CA THR A 13 26.74 4.34 9.99
C THR A 13 25.85 5.54 10.31
N GLU A 14 25.09 5.53 11.40
CA GLU A 14 24.37 6.71 11.90
C GLU A 14 25.32 7.83 12.30
N ASN A 15 26.39 7.51 13.04
CA ASN A 15 27.47 8.45 13.33
C ASN A 15 28.19 8.95 12.07
N GLY A 16 28.27 8.10 11.03
CA GLY A 16 28.77 8.49 9.71
C GLY A 16 27.95 9.60 9.06
N ILE A 17 26.60 9.47 9.10
CA ILE A 17 25.69 10.53 8.61
C ILE A 17 25.84 11.80 9.45
N ALA A 18 25.91 11.70 10.78
CA ALA A 18 26.10 12.86 11.65
C ALA A 18 27.42 13.61 11.32
N LYS A 19 28.52 12.88 11.12
CA LYS A 19 29.81 13.45 10.67
C LYS A 19 29.71 14.08 9.28
N PHE A 20 28.98 13.47 8.36
CA PHE A 20 28.72 14.04 7.03
C PHE A 20 28.00 15.38 7.15
N ILE A 21 26.94 15.48 7.99
CA ILE A 21 26.21 16.72 8.24
C ILE A 21 27.18 17.79 8.81
N ALA A 22 27.95 17.45 9.84
CA ALA A 22 28.91 18.36 10.45
C ALA A 22 29.97 18.88 9.42
N TYR A 23 30.52 17.97 8.60
CA TYR A 23 31.43 18.32 7.53
C TYR A 23 30.82 19.29 6.51
N GLN A 24 29.52 19.06 6.12
CA GLN A 24 28.83 19.97 5.21
C GLN A 24 28.57 21.33 5.84
N CYS A 25 28.32 21.39 7.13
CA CYS A 25 28.16 22.66 7.86
C CYS A 25 29.47 23.48 7.83
N GLU A 26 30.59 22.85 8.12
CA GLU A 26 31.92 23.53 8.08
C GLU A 26 32.28 23.95 6.66
N LYS A 27 32.17 23.03 5.67
CA LYS A 27 32.56 23.26 4.29
C LYS A 27 31.78 24.38 3.62
N ASN A 28 30.46 24.47 3.89
CA ASN A 28 29.54 25.39 3.22
C ASN A 28 29.11 26.57 4.11
N ASN A 29 29.74 26.72 5.29
CA ASN A 29 29.36 27.73 6.27
C ASN A 29 27.87 27.72 6.62
N PHE A 30 27.33 26.51 6.82
CA PHE A 30 25.96 26.30 7.29
C PHE A 30 25.89 26.38 8.81
N LYS A 31 24.71 26.63 9.34
CA LYS A 31 24.43 26.50 10.76
C LYS A 31 24.49 25.04 11.19
N HIS A 32 24.94 24.77 12.42
CA HIS A 32 24.96 23.42 12.97
C HIS A 32 23.55 22.91 13.24
N PHE A 33 23.37 21.61 13.17
CA PHE A 33 22.10 20.91 13.37
C PHE A 33 21.98 20.46 14.82
N THR A 34 20.79 20.60 15.40
CA THR A 34 20.46 19.99 16.69
C THR A 34 20.40 18.47 16.57
N TYR A 35 20.51 17.76 17.69
CA TYR A 35 20.48 16.30 17.72
C TYR A 35 19.22 15.74 17.06
N ASP A 36 18.05 16.26 17.42
CA ASP A 36 16.75 15.87 16.87
C ASP A 36 16.59 16.17 15.36
N ALA A 37 17.24 17.22 14.87
CA ALA A 37 17.32 17.50 13.42
C ALA A 37 18.19 16.46 12.68
N VAL A 38 19.31 16.02 13.28
CA VAL A 38 20.15 14.93 12.74
C VAL A 38 19.35 13.61 12.71
N GLU A 39 18.61 13.29 13.78
CA GLU A 39 17.75 12.11 13.81
C GLU A 39 16.71 12.11 12.69
N ASP A 40 16.07 13.25 12.39
CA ASP A 40 15.11 13.35 11.28
C ASP A 40 15.78 13.14 9.92
N ILE A 41 17.02 13.59 9.72
CA ILE A 41 17.79 13.30 8.49
C ILE A 41 18.10 11.81 8.40
N ILE A 42 18.49 11.16 9.50
CA ILE A 42 18.70 9.70 9.55
C ILE A 42 17.39 8.96 9.23
N LYS A 43 16.26 9.36 9.83
CA LYS A 43 14.93 8.83 9.52
C LYS A 43 14.59 9.00 8.03
N GLN A 44 14.92 10.14 7.45
CA GLN A 44 14.73 10.37 6.02
C GLN A 44 15.63 9.49 5.15
N SER A 45 16.87 9.21 5.59
CA SER A 45 17.76 8.27 4.92
C SER A 45 17.17 6.85 4.87
N THR A 46 16.55 6.37 5.96
CA THR A 46 15.82 5.07 5.96
C THR A 46 14.64 5.09 5.01
N ARG A 47 13.93 6.24 4.92
CA ARG A 47 12.77 6.41 4.04
C ARG A 47 13.15 6.36 2.56
N ILE A 48 14.28 6.95 2.18
CA ILE A 48 14.79 6.92 0.79
C ILE A 48 15.01 5.48 0.30
N VAL A 49 15.45 4.58 1.17
CA VAL A 49 15.67 3.16 0.83
C VAL A 49 14.48 2.24 1.18
N GLY A 50 13.47 2.76 1.87
CA GLY A 50 12.29 1.99 2.24
C GLY A 50 12.56 0.86 3.24
N SER A 51 13.50 1.04 4.18
CA SER A 51 13.84 0.05 5.19
C SER A 51 14.33 0.67 6.50
N LYS A 52 13.75 0.27 7.63
CA LYS A 52 14.22 0.69 8.96
C LYS A 52 15.64 0.19 9.29
N LYS A 53 16.08 -0.88 8.63
CA LYS A 53 17.37 -1.55 8.86
C LYS A 53 18.50 -1.04 7.95
N LYS A 54 18.18 -0.13 7.03
CA LYS A 54 19.11 0.38 6.03
C LYS A 54 19.10 1.91 5.99
N LEU A 55 20.22 2.47 5.54
CA LEU A 55 20.40 3.89 5.27
C LEU A 55 20.81 4.09 3.81
N SER A 56 20.39 5.20 3.21
CA SER A 56 20.77 5.55 1.85
C SER A 56 22.25 5.94 1.76
N THR A 57 22.91 5.51 0.70
CA THR A 57 24.22 5.98 0.29
C THR A 57 24.15 7.12 -0.73
N ASP A 58 22.92 7.53 -1.13
CA ASP A 58 22.72 8.71 -1.96
C ASP A 58 22.79 9.99 -1.10
N PHE A 59 24.04 10.39 -0.81
CA PHE A 59 24.32 11.57 0.00
C PHE A 59 23.87 12.87 -0.67
N ASN A 60 23.66 12.90 -1.99
CA ASN A 60 23.16 14.09 -2.67
C ASN A 60 21.72 14.40 -2.25
N LYS A 61 20.86 13.39 -2.14
CA LYS A 61 19.48 13.56 -1.65
C LYS A 61 19.42 14.07 -0.21
N LEU A 62 20.36 13.62 0.64
CA LEU A 62 20.47 14.13 2.00
C LEU A 62 21.00 15.57 2.01
N LEU A 63 21.99 15.88 1.18
CA LEU A 63 22.58 17.23 1.08
C LEU A 63 21.55 18.27 0.62
N GLU A 64 20.64 17.92 -0.28
CA GLU A 64 19.53 18.81 -0.67
C GLU A 64 18.69 19.22 0.54
N ILE A 65 18.29 18.24 1.38
CA ILE A 65 17.50 18.50 2.59
C ILE A 65 18.29 19.33 3.61
N ILE A 66 19.58 19.00 3.82
CA ILE A 66 20.47 19.71 4.72
C ILE A 66 20.59 21.18 4.28
N THR A 67 20.80 21.41 2.98
CA THR A 67 20.94 22.75 2.41
C THR A 67 19.66 23.56 2.57
N GLU A 68 18.51 22.99 2.23
CA GLU A 68 17.23 23.70 2.32
C GLU A 68 16.83 23.97 3.78
N ALA A 69 17.05 23.01 4.69
CA ALA A 69 16.82 23.21 6.12
C ALA A 69 17.66 24.34 6.71
N ASN A 70 18.95 24.41 6.29
CA ASN A 70 19.82 25.52 6.68
C ASN A 70 19.29 26.87 6.17
N VAL A 71 18.80 26.96 4.93
CA VAL A 71 18.22 28.18 4.38
C VAL A 71 17.02 28.64 5.23
N PHE A 72 16.14 27.74 5.64
CA PHE A 72 15.03 28.09 6.52
C PHE A 72 15.49 28.61 7.88
N ALA A 73 16.49 27.95 8.50
CA ALA A 73 17.06 28.43 9.75
C ALA A 73 17.73 29.80 9.63
N GLN A 74 18.36 30.10 8.48
CA GLN A 74 18.93 31.42 8.19
C GLN A 74 17.85 32.49 8.04
N ILE A 75 16.79 32.22 7.26
CA ILE A 75 15.65 33.15 7.08
C ILE A 75 14.99 33.49 8.43
N GLU A 76 14.89 32.51 9.31
CA GLU A 76 14.28 32.65 10.63
C GLU A 76 15.26 33.20 11.71
N ASN A 77 16.51 33.54 11.31
CA ASN A 77 17.57 34.03 12.20
C ASN A 77 17.84 33.13 13.42
N LYS A 78 17.69 31.81 13.27
CA LYS A 78 17.97 30.83 14.31
C LYS A 78 19.48 30.56 14.42
N GLU A 79 19.95 30.22 15.60
CA GLU A 79 21.36 29.85 15.83
C GLU A 79 21.68 28.47 15.25
N PHE A 80 20.75 27.52 15.40
CA PHE A 80 20.88 26.14 14.95
C PHE A 80 19.77 25.76 13.96
N VAL A 81 20.04 24.74 13.14
CA VAL A 81 18.99 24.04 12.37
C VAL A 81 18.28 23.07 13.30
N GLU A 82 17.02 23.35 13.60
CA GLU A 82 16.16 22.54 14.46
C GLU A 82 15.38 21.52 13.63
N LYS A 83 14.83 20.46 14.26
CA LYS A 83 13.95 19.44 13.65
C LYS A 83 12.85 20.04 12.76
N TYR A 84 12.26 21.16 13.20
CA TYR A 84 11.23 21.86 12.42
C TYR A 84 11.72 22.29 11.03
N HIS A 85 12.95 22.78 10.90
CA HIS A 85 13.53 23.22 9.61
C HIS A 85 13.73 22.05 8.66
N VAL A 86 14.17 20.89 9.18
CA VAL A 86 14.30 19.64 8.38
C VAL A 86 12.93 19.19 7.87
N LYS A 87 11.92 19.15 8.75
CA LYS A 87 10.55 18.81 8.33
C LYS A 87 9.99 19.78 7.31
N LYS A 88 10.26 21.08 7.48
CA LYS A 88 9.85 22.11 6.53
C LYS A 88 10.51 21.92 5.18
N ALA A 89 11.82 21.62 5.12
CA ALA A 89 12.53 21.32 3.87
C ALA A 89 11.93 20.11 3.14
N ILE A 90 11.66 19.01 3.85
CA ILE A 90 11.03 17.82 3.29
C ILE A 90 9.64 18.16 2.74
N ASN A 91 8.81 18.88 3.50
CA ASN A 91 7.46 19.26 3.08
C ASN A 91 7.45 20.19 1.86
N GLU A 92 8.34 21.17 1.82
CA GLU A 92 8.45 22.07 0.66
C GLU A 92 8.94 21.33 -0.60
N LYS A 93 9.89 20.38 -0.46
CA LYS A 93 10.27 19.49 -1.55
C LYS A 93 9.07 18.69 -2.06
N HIS A 94 8.26 18.09 -1.17
CA HIS A 94 7.03 17.38 -1.54
C HIS A 94 6.05 18.29 -2.29
N LYS A 95 5.78 19.50 -1.80
CA LYS A 95 4.88 20.47 -2.45
C LYS A 95 5.30 20.84 -3.87
N ARG A 96 6.59 20.89 -4.14
CA ARG A 96 7.11 21.16 -5.49
C ARG A 96 6.88 20.00 -6.46
N LEU A 97 6.80 18.78 -5.96
CA LEU A 97 6.73 17.55 -6.77
C LEU A 97 5.32 16.95 -6.86
N ASN A 98 4.42 17.27 -5.94
CA ASN A 98 3.13 16.59 -5.75
C ASN A 98 1.98 17.08 -6.65
N LYS A 99 2.26 17.82 -7.74
CA LYS A 99 1.20 18.38 -8.62
C LYS A 99 0.22 17.32 -9.12
N ILE A 100 0.72 16.14 -9.52
CA ILE A 100 -0.10 15.07 -10.05
C ILE A 100 -0.88 14.38 -8.94
N GLU A 101 -0.25 14.14 -7.79
CA GLU A 101 -0.93 13.63 -6.60
C GLU A 101 -2.11 14.55 -6.21
N ASN A 102 -1.87 15.85 -6.10
CA ASN A 102 -2.92 16.82 -5.78
C ASN A 102 -4.08 16.80 -6.78
N LYS A 103 -3.78 16.59 -8.08
CA LYS A 103 -4.83 16.49 -9.11
C LYS A 103 -5.68 15.23 -8.96
N ILE A 104 -5.05 14.11 -8.63
CA ILE A 104 -5.75 12.85 -8.36
C ILE A 104 -6.57 12.97 -7.07
N ASP A 105 -6.03 13.59 -6.05
CA ASP A 105 -6.73 13.89 -4.79
C ASP A 105 -8.00 14.72 -5.03
N GLU A 106 -7.89 15.77 -5.86
CA GLU A 106 -9.06 16.57 -6.27
C GLU A 106 -10.13 15.70 -6.93
N PHE A 107 -9.74 14.76 -7.81
CA PHE A 107 -10.68 13.84 -8.45
C PHE A 107 -11.35 12.88 -7.45
N MET A 108 -10.66 12.47 -6.39
CA MET A 108 -11.25 11.65 -5.33
C MET A 108 -12.14 12.48 -4.39
N ASP A 109 -11.80 13.74 -4.14
CA ASP A 109 -12.56 14.63 -3.26
C ASP A 109 -13.90 15.05 -3.90
N ASN A 110 -13.94 15.24 -5.21
CA ASN A 110 -15.14 15.58 -5.97
C ASN A 110 -15.90 14.34 -6.52
N ASN A 111 -15.51 13.13 -6.11
CA ASN A 111 -16.06 11.85 -6.55
C ASN A 111 -15.96 11.57 -8.06
N THR A 112 -15.06 12.23 -8.79
CA THR A 112 -14.71 11.84 -10.17
C THR A 112 -14.03 10.46 -10.14
N ILE A 113 -13.17 10.20 -9.15
CA ILE A 113 -12.65 8.87 -8.82
C ILE A 113 -13.36 8.41 -7.55
N ILE A 114 -14.04 7.27 -7.63
CA ILE A 114 -14.86 6.75 -6.54
C ILE A 114 -14.01 5.89 -5.59
N ILE A 115 -13.80 6.39 -4.38
CA ILE A 115 -13.18 5.66 -3.27
C ILE A 115 -14.09 5.76 -2.05
N ASP A 116 -14.54 4.63 -1.53
CA ASP A 116 -15.34 4.58 -0.31
C ASP A 116 -14.41 4.39 0.89
N THR A 117 -14.64 5.16 1.95
CA THR A 117 -13.91 5.03 3.23
C THR A 117 -14.86 4.73 4.39
N LYS A 118 -16.12 4.39 4.11
CA LYS A 118 -17.15 4.08 5.10
C LYS A 118 -18.11 3.02 4.58
N GLY A 119 -18.76 2.33 5.52
CA GLY A 119 -19.72 1.27 5.19
C GLY A 119 -19.05 -0.03 4.75
N SER A 120 -19.84 -0.91 4.15
CA SER A 120 -19.38 -2.22 3.67
C SER A 120 -20.06 -2.56 2.35
N LYS A 121 -19.31 -3.23 1.45
CA LYS A 121 -19.80 -3.62 0.10
C LYS A 121 -19.40 -5.04 -0.24
N VAL A 122 -20.28 -5.77 -0.92
CA VAL A 122 -19.99 -7.12 -1.41
C VAL A 122 -19.15 -7.03 -2.68
N GLY A 123 -18.05 -7.79 -2.73
CA GLY A 123 -17.18 -7.87 -3.90
C GLY A 123 -16.42 -6.59 -4.23
N VAL A 124 -16.33 -5.64 -3.31
CA VAL A 124 -15.63 -4.35 -3.51
C VAL A 124 -14.62 -4.12 -2.38
N ILE A 125 -13.40 -3.71 -2.75
CA ILE A 125 -12.30 -3.48 -1.80
C ILE A 125 -11.42 -2.32 -2.24
N ASN A 126 -10.77 -1.65 -1.27
CA ASN A 126 -9.73 -0.66 -1.51
C ASN A 126 -8.36 -1.36 -1.56
N GLY A 127 -7.86 -1.65 -2.77
CA GLY A 127 -6.47 -2.04 -2.98
C GLY A 127 -5.55 -0.82 -2.94
N LEU A 128 -4.24 -1.01 -2.75
CA LEU A 128 -3.26 0.06 -2.69
C LEU A 128 -2.23 -0.06 -3.81
N SER A 129 -2.00 1.05 -4.51
CA SER A 129 -1.02 1.18 -5.58
C SER A 129 -0.01 2.30 -5.30
N VAL A 130 1.16 2.26 -5.96
CA VAL A 130 2.18 3.31 -5.93
C VAL A 130 2.34 3.87 -7.33
N TYR A 131 2.43 5.17 -7.42
CA TYR A 131 2.79 5.91 -8.62
C TYR A 131 4.18 6.49 -8.45
N SER A 132 5.09 6.17 -9.37
CA SER A 132 6.46 6.68 -9.38
C SER A 132 6.66 7.61 -10.57
N MET A 133 7.12 8.82 -10.30
CA MET A 133 7.34 9.89 -11.28
C MET A 133 8.72 10.50 -11.06
N GLY A 134 9.74 9.89 -11.65
CA GLY A 134 11.11 10.30 -11.42
C GLY A 134 11.51 10.10 -9.96
N GLU A 135 11.82 11.18 -9.28
CA GLU A 135 12.24 11.16 -7.87
C GLU A 135 11.08 11.18 -6.86
N TYR A 136 9.85 11.32 -7.33
CA TYR A 136 8.68 11.41 -6.49
C TYR A 136 7.79 10.17 -6.64
N SER A 137 7.47 9.57 -5.50
CA SER A 137 6.51 8.45 -5.45
C SER A 137 5.44 8.74 -4.40
N PHE A 138 4.22 8.36 -4.70
CA PHE A 138 3.10 8.48 -3.77
C PHE A 138 2.18 7.28 -3.92
N GLY A 139 1.51 6.93 -2.83
CA GLY A 139 0.52 5.86 -2.80
C GLY A 139 -0.89 6.38 -2.96
N ARG A 140 -1.78 5.53 -3.45
CA ARG A 140 -3.21 5.81 -3.46
C ARG A 140 -4.03 4.53 -3.39
N PRO A 141 -5.27 4.59 -2.86
CA PRO A 141 -6.21 3.49 -3.01
C PRO A 141 -6.71 3.40 -4.46
N SER A 142 -6.98 2.17 -4.86
CA SER A 142 -7.67 1.83 -6.09
C SER A 142 -8.86 0.94 -5.74
N ARG A 143 -10.04 1.29 -6.23
CA ARG A 143 -11.23 0.47 -6.03
C ARG A 143 -11.15 -0.76 -6.93
N ILE A 144 -11.15 -1.94 -6.30
CA ILE A 144 -11.19 -3.23 -7.00
C ILE A 144 -12.57 -3.81 -6.78
N SER A 145 -13.21 -4.24 -7.86
CA SER A 145 -14.51 -4.92 -7.80
C SER A 145 -14.45 -6.29 -8.45
N VAL A 146 -15.20 -7.22 -7.88
CA VAL A 146 -15.36 -8.57 -8.41
C VAL A 146 -16.85 -8.91 -8.50
N THR A 147 -17.26 -9.35 -9.67
CA THR A 147 -18.60 -9.89 -9.91
C THR A 147 -18.50 -11.35 -10.30
N THR A 148 -19.41 -12.17 -9.79
CA THR A 148 -19.42 -13.61 -10.04
C THR A 148 -20.74 -14.10 -10.58
N SER A 149 -20.69 -15.04 -11.53
CA SER A 149 -21.85 -15.71 -12.11
C SER A 149 -21.53 -17.16 -12.39
N MET A 150 -22.57 -17.97 -12.65
CA MET A 150 -22.40 -19.32 -13.18
C MET A 150 -21.70 -19.25 -14.55
N GLY A 151 -20.72 -20.12 -14.78
CA GLY A 151 -19.99 -20.19 -16.04
C GLY A 151 -18.83 -21.17 -15.97
N ASN A 152 -17.96 -21.15 -16.98
CA ASN A 152 -16.83 -22.06 -17.08
C ASN A 152 -15.51 -21.38 -17.50
N LYS A 153 -15.47 -20.04 -17.47
CA LYS A 153 -14.27 -19.29 -17.87
C LYS A 153 -13.27 -19.12 -16.73
N GLY A 154 -13.67 -19.41 -15.46
CA GLY A 154 -12.82 -19.16 -14.29
C GLY A 154 -12.64 -17.68 -14.00
N LEU A 155 -11.44 -17.26 -13.66
CA LEU A 155 -11.09 -15.86 -13.42
C LEU A 155 -10.85 -15.11 -14.74
N ILE A 156 -11.51 -13.98 -14.86
CA ILE A 156 -11.41 -13.07 -16.00
C ILE A 156 -10.92 -11.74 -15.43
N ASN A 157 -9.69 -11.39 -15.72
CA ASN A 157 -9.15 -10.08 -15.38
C ASN A 157 -9.45 -9.12 -16.54
N ILE A 158 -10.23 -8.08 -16.26
CA ILE A 158 -10.71 -7.13 -17.27
C ILE A 158 -9.54 -6.37 -17.89
N GLU A 159 -8.56 -5.97 -17.10
CA GLU A 159 -7.38 -5.25 -17.57
C GLU A 159 -6.53 -6.11 -18.52
N ARG A 160 -6.42 -7.41 -18.25
CA ARG A 160 -5.73 -8.34 -19.16
C ARG A 160 -6.47 -8.47 -20.50
N GLU A 161 -7.77 -8.64 -20.47
CA GLU A 161 -8.58 -8.75 -21.69
C GLU A 161 -8.56 -7.43 -22.50
N ALA A 162 -8.50 -6.29 -21.80
CA ALA A 162 -8.36 -4.96 -22.41
C ALA A 162 -6.91 -4.61 -22.83
N LYS A 163 -5.92 -5.49 -22.60
CA LYS A 163 -4.48 -5.26 -22.85
C LYS A 163 -3.92 -4.07 -22.04
N MET A 164 -4.42 -3.89 -20.83
CA MET A 164 -4.03 -2.84 -19.89
C MET A 164 -3.28 -3.41 -18.68
N SER A 165 -2.85 -4.67 -18.69
CA SER A 165 -2.10 -5.31 -17.62
C SER A 165 -0.74 -5.77 -18.08
N GLY A 166 0.27 -5.62 -17.23
CA GLY A 166 1.62 -6.11 -17.46
C GLY A 166 1.78 -7.60 -17.09
N PRO A 167 2.95 -8.19 -17.44
CA PRO A 167 3.16 -9.64 -17.29
C PRO A 167 3.16 -10.12 -15.84
N ILE A 168 3.64 -9.31 -14.88
CA ILE A 168 3.66 -9.71 -13.46
C ILE A 168 2.24 -9.79 -12.92
N HIS A 169 1.39 -8.80 -13.25
CA HIS A 169 -0.03 -8.83 -12.88
C HIS A 169 -0.77 -10.01 -13.54
N ASN A 170 -0.51 -10.31 -14.81
CA ASN A 170 -1.09 -11.49 -15.47
C ASN A 170 -0.71 -12.80 -14.77
N LYS A 171 0.55 -12.91 -14.32
CA LYS A 171 1.02 -14.05 -13.53
C LYS A 171 0.28 -14.16 -12.20
N SER A 172 0.02 -13.04 -11.51
CA SER A 172 -0.68 -13.05 -10.21
C SER A 172 -2.12 -13.57 -10.32
N VAL A 173 -2.84 -13.24 -11.39
CA VAL A 173 -4.18 -13.77 -11.66
C VAL A 173 -4.16 -15.29 -11.87
N LEU A 174 -3.12 -15.85 -12.52
CA LEU A 174 -2.94 -17.29 -12.65
C LEU A 174 -2.65 -17.98 -11.31
N ILE A 175 -1.92 -17.30 -10.42
CA ILE A 175 -1.68 -17.76 -9.04
C ILE A 175 -3.00 -17.83 -8.27
N LEU A 176 -3.86 -16.81 -8.38
CA LEU A 176 -5.21 -16.82 -7.80
C LEU A 176 -6.07 -17.97 -8.33
N GLN A 177 -6.01 -18.23 -9.63
CA GLN A 177 -6.70 -19.36 -10.23
C GLN A 177 -6.23 -20.69 -9.62
N GLY A 178 -4.90 -20.83 -9.41
CA GLY A 178 -4.31 -22.00 -8.75
C GLY A 178 -4.82 -22.17 -7.31
N TYR A 179 -4.83 -21.11 -6.52
CA TYR A 179 -5.35 -21.11 -5.15
C TYR A 179 -6.82 -21.54 -5.09
N LEU A 180 -7.67 -20.99 -5.98
CA LEU A 180 -9.08 -21.35 -6.02
C LEU A 180 -9.30 -22.81 -6.42
N THR A 181 -8.55 -23.29 -7.40
CA THR A 181 -8.63 -24.67 -7.87
C THR A 181 -8.25 -25.64 -6.76
N GLU A 182 -7.18 -25.35 -6.03
CA GLU A 182 -6.74 -26.18 -4.91
C GLU A 182 -7.75 -26.21 -3.76
N ASN A 183 -8.36 -25.08 -3.43
CA ASN A 183 -9.25 -24.99 -2.26
C ASN A 183 -10.71 -25.36 -2.56
N PHE A 184 -11.17 -25.22 -3.81
CA PHE A 184 -12.60 -25.30 -4.13
C PHE A 184 -12.96 -26.18 -5.33
N ALA A 185 -11.98 -26.77 -6.05
CA ALA A 185 -12.24 -27.55 -7.26
C ALA A 185 -11.65 -28.96 -7.22
N GLN A 186 -11.60 -29.58 -6.05
CA GLN A 186 -11.04 -30.93 -5.89
C GLN A 186 -12.02 -32.03 -6.34
N GLU A 187 -13.31 -31.79 -6.21
CA GLU A 187 -14.36 -32.77 -6.60
C GLU A 187 -14.95 -32.47 -7.98
N TYR A 188 -15.08 -31.19 -8.32
CA TYR A 188 -15.67 -30.72 -9.57
C TYR A 188 -14.92 -29.49 -10.11
N PRO A 189 -14.88 -29.29 -11.44
CA PRO A 189 -14.31 -28.08 -12.03
C PRO A 189 -15.03 -26.82 -11.51
N LEU A 190 -14.30 -25.69 -11.41
CA LEU A 190 -14.88 -24.41 -11.06
C LEU A 190 -15.91 -23.98 -12.12
N SER A 191 -17.21 -23.99 -11.75
CA SER A 191 -18.31 -23.55 -12.61
C SER A 191 -18.67 -22.09 -12.38
N VAL A 192 -17.68 -21.21 -12.51
CA VAL A 192 -17.79 -19.77 -12.24
C VAL A 192 -17.17 -18.94 -13.36
N ASN A 193 -17.79 -17.81 -13.66
CA ASN A 193 -17.17 -16.66 -14.31
C ASN A 193 -17.00 -15.58 -13.24
N ALA A 194 -15.79 -15.21 -12.93
CA ALA A 194 -15.46 -14.14 -11.98
C ALA A 194 -14.71 -13.02 -12.70
N TYR A 195 -15.33 -11.87 -12.82
CA TYR A 195 -14.74 -10.70 -13.47
C TYR A 195 -14.11 -9.81 -12.40
N ILE A 196 -12.81 -9.61 -12.51
CA ILE A 196 -12.01 -8.74 -11.64
C ILE A 196 -11.73 -7.45 -12.40
N CYS A 197 -11.96 -6.31 -11.77
CA CYS A 197 -11.78 -4.99 -12.36
C CYS A 197 -11.13 -4.02 -11.38
N PHE A 198 -10.13 -3.28 -11.83
CA PHE A 198 -9.61 -2.09 -11.16
C PHE A 198 -10.37 -0.87 -11.68
N GLU A 199 -11.43 -0.50 -10.99
CA GLU A 199 -12.30 0.56 -11.44
C GLU A 199 -11.56 1.87 -11.63
N GLN A 200 -11.86 2.56 -12.73
CA GLN A 200 -11.29 3.87 -13.08
C GLN A 200 -9.75 3.90 -13.16
N SER A 201 -9.12 2.77 -13.49
CA SER A 201 -7.69 2.66 -13.76
C SER A 201 -7.47 2.60 -15.28
N TYR A 202 -7.02 3.69 -15.88
CA TYR A 202 -6.85 3.83 -17.34
C TYR A 202 -5.38 3.87 -17.78
N GLY A 203 -4.44 3.91 -16.84
CA GLY A 203 -2.99 3.98 -17.09
C GLY A 203 -2.29 2.62 -17.15
N GLY A 204 -3.05 1.52 -17.06
CA GLY A 204 -2.51 0.17 -16.96
C GLY A 204 -2.18 -0.24 -15.52
N ILE A 205 -2.02 -1.55 -15.32
CA ILE A 205 -1.72 -2.16 -14.02
C ILE A 205 -0.53 -3.10 -14.17
N GLU A 206 0.41 -3.00 -13.25
CA GLU A 206 1.56 -3.90 -13.17
C GLU A 206 1.84 -4.29 -11.72
N GLY A 207 2.51 -5.44 -11.54
CA GLY A 207 2.84 -5.98 -10.23
C GLY A 207 1.79 -6.95 -9.68
N ASP A 208 2.18 -7.66 -8.64
CA ASP A 208 1.38 -8.70 -7.97
C ASP A 208 0.80 -8.24 -6.61
N SER A 209 1.10 -7.02 -6.19
CA SER A 209 0.78 -6.51 -4.85
C SER A 209 -0.72 -6.31 -4.57
N ALA A 210 -1.58 -6.49 -5.57
CA ALA A 210 -3.04 -6.45 -5.42
C ALA A 210 -3.68 -7.84 -5.25
N THR A 211 -2.90 -8.93 -5.39
CA THR A 211 -3.41 -10.30 -5.39
C THR A 211 -4.22 -10.62 -4.13
N LEU A 212 -3.76 -10.14 -2.97
CA LEU A 212 -4.48 -10.31 -1.70
C LEU A 212 -5.84 -9.59 -1.72
N ALA A 213 -5.89 -8.38 -2.28
CA ALA A 213 -7.13 -7.61 -2.42
C ALA A 213 -8.12 -8.30 -3.38
N GLU A 214 -7.63 -8.75 -4.52
CA GLU A 214 -8.43 -9.46 -5.53
C GLU A 214 -9.06 -10.72 -4.96
N LEU A 215 -8.29 -11.52 -4.18
CA LEU A 215 -8.80 -12.73 -3.54
C LEU A 215 -9.87 -12.40 -2.49
N CYS A 216 -9.64 -11.41 -1.62
CA CYS A 216 -10.63 -10.98 -0.63
C CYS A 216 -11.94 -10.53 -1.31
N ALA A 217 -11.86 -9.72 -2.38
CA ALA A 217 -13.04 -9.28 -3.12
C ALA A 217 -13.77 -10.46 -3.80
N LEU A 218 -13.04 -11.43 -4.31
CA LEU A 218 -13.61 -12.64 -4.92
C LEU A 218 -14.33 -13.51 -3.89
N LEU A 219 -13.72 -13.76 -2.73
CA LEU A 219 -14.36 -14.50 -1.64
C LEU A 219 -15.61 -13.79 -1.13
N SER A 220 -15.57 -12.45 -1.04
CA SER A 220 -16.74 -11.64 -0.70
C SER A 220 -17.86 -11.78 -1.75
N SER A 221 -17.54 -11.68 -3.03
CA SER A 221 -18.54 -11.83 -4.12
C SER A 221 -19.20 -13.21 -4.13
N LEU A 222 -18.41 -14.27 -3.86
CA LEU A 222 -18.92 -15.65 -3.81
C LEU A 222 -19.70 -15.94 -2.54
N SER A 223 -19.25 -15.49 -1.39
CA SER A 223 -19.93 -15.72 -0.10
C SER A 223 -21.14 -14.82 0.13
N GLY A 224 -21.18 -13.66 -0.54
CA GLY A 224 -22.19 -12.61 -0.29
C GLY A 224 -21.90 -11.78 0.97
N ILE A 225 -20.75 -11.97 1.64
CA ILE A 225 -20.37 -11.23 2.84
C ILE A 225 -19.69 -9.91 2.43
N PRO A 226 -20.17 -8.77 2.95
CA PRO A 226 -19.61 -7.48 2.58
C PRO A 226 -18.26 -7.21 3.24
N ILE A 227 -17.38 -6.46 2.54
CA ILE A 227 -16.08 -6.00 2.98
C ILE A 227 -16.17 -4.58 3.53
N LYS A 228 -15.55 -4.33 4.68
CA LYS A 228 -15.40 -2.98 5.26
C LYS A 228 -14.63 -2.06 4.33
N GLN A 229 -15.18 -0.87 4.05
CA GLN A 229 -14.54 0.11 3.17
C GLN A 229 -13.62 1.09 3.90
N ASN A 230 -13.62 1.11 5.22
CA ASN A 230 -12.69 1.88 6.05
C ASN A 230 -11.31 1.21 6.23
N ILE A 231 -11.11 0.04 5.63
CA ILE A 231 -9.84 -0.69 5.62
C ILE A 231 -9.40 -0.89 4.17
N ALA A 232 -8.14 -0.49 3.88
CA ALA A 232 -7.48 -0.80 2.62
C ALA A 232 -6.52 -1.98 2.80
N ILE A 233 -6.09 -2.58 1.69
CA ILE A 233 -5.26 -3.78 1.73
C ILE A 233 -4.22 -3.79 0.61
N THR A 234 -3.04 -4.31 0.90
CA THR A 234 -2.03 -4.65 -0.10
C THR A 234 -1.28 -5.91 0.32
N GLY A 235 -0.86 -6.69 -0.64
CA GLY A 235 -0.08 -7.92 -0.43
C GLY A 235 -0.05 -8.77 -1.69
N SER A 236 1.04 -9.47 -1.90
CA SER A 236 1.13 -10.55 -2.87
C SER A 236 0.76 -11.88 -2.19
N LEU A 237 0.32 -12.85 -2.97
CA LEU A 237 -0.03 -14.20 -2.52
C LEU A 237 0.68 -15.25 -3.36
N ASN A 238 1.05 -16.37 -2.72
CA ASN A 238 1.36 -17.58 -3.44
C ASN A 238 0.13 -18.50 -3.57
N GLN A 239 0.27 -19.61 -4.31
CA GLN A 239 -0.82 -20.57 -4.55
C GLN A 239 -1.33 -21.29 -3.28
N LYS A 240 -0.59 -21.19 -2.15
CA LYS A 240 -0.95 -21.80 -0.86
C LYS A 240 -1.66 -20.81 0.08
N GLY A 241 -1.88 -19.58 -0.34
CA GLY A 241 -2.52 -18.53 0.47
C GLY A 241 -1.57 -17.83 1.44
N GLU A 242 -0.25 -18.05 1.32
CA GLU A 242 0.74 -17.34 2.11
C GLU A 242 0.97 -15.95 1.53
N ILE A 243 0.99 -14.96 2.41
CA ILE A 243 1.13 -13.55 2.03
C ILE A 243 2.62 -13.20 1.90
N GLN A 244 2.96 -12.51 0.81
CA GLN A 244 4.33 -12.16 0.45
C GLN A 244 4.51 -10.63 0.49
N VAL A 245 5.76 -10.20 0.74
CA VAL A 245 6.16 -8.79 0.79
C VAL A 245 5.90 -8.06 -0.53
N VAL A 246 5.66 -6.74 -0.42
CA VAL A 246 5.42 -5.86 -1.56
C VAL A 246 6.25 -4.60 -1.47
N GLY A 247 6.50 -3.95 -2.60
CA GLY A 247 7.20 -2.66 -2.64
C GLY A 247 6.29 -1.47 -2.31
N GLY A 248 6.93 -0.34 -1.95
CA GLY A 248 6.26 0.95 -1.75
C GLY A 248 5.26 0.96 -0.59
N ILE A 249 5.55 0.24 0.49
CA ILE A 249 4.60 0.05 1.58
C ILE A 249 4.32 1.35 2.34
N THR A 250 5.33 2.19 2.52
CA THR A 250 5.19 3.48 3.19
C THR A 250 4.26 4.40 2.41
N GLU A 251 4.50 4.57 1.12
CA GLU A 251 3.67 5.38 0.22
C GLU A 251 2.24 4.87 0.15
N LYS A 252 2.05 3.56 0.05
CA LYS A 252 0.72 2.92 0.02
C LYS A 252 -0.09 3.24 1.28
N VAL A 253 0.52 3.08 2.44
CA VAL A 253 -0.14 3.35 3.73
C VAL A 253 -0.45 4.84 3.88
N GLU A 254 0.51 5.72 3.56
CA GLU A 254 0.32 7.17 3.59
C GLU A 254 -0.79 7.64 2.65
N GLY A 255 -0.87 7.10 1.45
CA GLY A 255 -1.90 7.46 0.49
C GLY A 255 -3.31 7.21 1.00
N PHE A 256 -3.56 6.07 1.64
CA PHE A 256 -4.86 5.79 2.24
C PHE A 256 -5.11 6.59 3.53
N TYR A 257 -4.09 6.73 4.38
CA TYR A 257 -4.17 7.55 5.59
C TYR A 257 -4.56 8.99 5.27
N ASN A 258 -3.91 9.63 4.28
CA ASN A 258 -4.17 11.00 3.89
C ASN A 258 -5.62 11.22 3.45
N ILE A 259 -6.19 10.28 2.68
CA ILE A 259 -7.60 10.33 2.27
C ILE A 259 -8.53 10.19 3.48
N CYS A 260 -8.27 9.23 4.36
CA CYS A 260 -9.05 9.04 5.57
C CYS A 260 -9.00 10.28 6.46
N LYS A 261 -7.82 10.90 6.60
CA LYS A 261 -7.60 12.12 7.37
C LYS A 261 -8.40 13.31 6.80
N LYS A 262 -8.32 13.56 5.49
CA LYS A 262 -9.12 14.60 4.80
C LYS A 262 -10.62 14.41 5.03
N ARG A 263 -11.10 13.16 5.05
CA ARG A 263 -12.52 12.82 5.26
C ARG A 263 -12.93 12.76 6.74
N GLY A 264 -11.99 13.06 7.64
CA GLY A 264 -12.16 13.08 9.09
C GLY A 264 -11.97 11.69 9.70
N LEU A 265 -10.85 11.50 10.37
CA LEU A 265 -10.57 10.32 11.21
C LEU A 265 -11.43 10.41 12.48
N LYS A 266 -12.74 10.12 12.37
CA LYS A 266 -13.66 10.14 13.50
C LYS A 266 -13.99 8.70 13.92
N ASP A 267 -13.72 8.40 15.17
CA ASP A 267 -14.32 7.33 16.00
C ASP A 267 -14.37 5.88 15.47
N LYS A 268 -13.73 5.54 14.37
CA LYS A 268 -13.70 4.16 13.88
C LYS A 268 -12.33 3.87 13.28
N ALA A 269 -11.85 2.73 13.64
CA ALA A 269 -10.60 2.16 13.22
C ALA A 269 -10.47 2.10 11.68
N TYR A 270 -10.06 3.19 11.07
CA TYR A 270 -9.50 3.17 9.74
C TYR A 270 -8.19 2.39 9.77
N GLY A 271 -7.82 1.74 8.68
CA GLY A 271 -6.56 1.04 8.71
C GLY A 271 -6.15 0.42 7.38
N VAL A 272 -4.97 -0.18 7.41
CA VAL A 272 -4.39 -0.87 6.27
C VAL A 272 -3.96 -2.27 6.70
N ILE A 273 -4.38 -3.27 5.94
CA ILE A 273 -3.86 -4.63 5.99
C ILE A 273 -2.64 -4.72 5.07
N LEU A 274 -1.56 -5.27 5.59
CA LEU A 274 -0.30 -5.40 4.85
C LEU A 274 0.46 -6.66 5.28
N PRO A 275 1.41 -7.16 4.46
CA PRO A 275 2.21 -8.31 4.82
C PRO A 275 3.02 -8.05 6.10
N LYS A 276 3.00 -9.02 7.03
CA LYS A 276 3.73 -8.92 8.30
C LYS A 276 5.22 -8.63 8.10
N ASP A 277 5.81 -9.25 7.09
CA ASP A 277 7.24 -9.12 6.80
C ASP A 277 7.60 -7.75 6.18
N ASN A 278 6.60 -6.92 5.83
CA ASN A 278 6.80 -5.51 5.44
C ASN A 278 6.90 -4.54 6.62
N MET A 279 6.76 -4.98 7.87
CA MET A 279 6.81 -4.06 9.03
C MET A 279 8.16 -3.35 9.18
N ASP A 280 9.25 -3.98 8.74
CA ASP A 280 10.58 -3.36 8.70
C ASP A 280 10.75 -2.32 7.56
N ASN A 281 9.85 -2.34 6.58
CA ASN A 281 9.83 -1.40 5.45
C ASN A 281 8.88 -0.22 5.66
N LEU A 282 8.02 -0.28 6.67
CA LEU A 282 7.03 0.75 6.95
C LEU A 282 7.62 1.86 7.82
N ILE A 283 7.93 3.02 7.24
CA ILE A 283 8.48 4.19 7.92
C ILE A 283 7.37 5.24 8.04
N LEU A 284 6.80 5.34 9.23
CA LEU A 284 5.68 6.25 9.52
C LEU A 284 6.16 7.68 9.79
N THR A 285 5.31 8.66 9.49
CA THR A 285 5.48 10.02 9.96
C THR A 285 5.10 10.13 11.44
N ASP A 286 5.63 11.13 12.15
CA ASP A 286 5.32 11.34 13.57
C ASP A 286 3.80 11.50 13.81
N GLU A 287 3.11 12.16 12.88
CA GLU A 287 1.66 12.36 12.93
C GLU A 287 0.89 11.04 12.80
N MET A 288 1.31 10.15 11.89
CA MET A 288 0.70 8.82 11.75
C MET A 288 0.93 7.98 12.99
N GLU A 289 2.13 8.01 13.56
CA GLU A 289 2.46 7.31 14.81
C GLU A 289 1.55 7.79 15.95
N GLU A 290 1.30 9.11 16.05
CA GLU A 290 0.40 9.69 17.03
C GLU A 290 -1.07 9.24 16.81
N ASP A 291 -1.57 9.27 15.57
CA ASP A 291 -2.94 8.85 15.28
C ASP A 291 -3.14 7.34 15.45
N ILE A 292 -2.11 6.54 15.18
CA ILE A 292 -2.11 5.09 15.48
C ILE A 292 -2.14 4.86 16.99
N SER A 293 -1.33 5.57 17.77
CA SER A 293 -1.30 5.44 19.23
C SER A 293 -2.64 5.82 19.88
N LYS A 294 -3.39 6.74 19.26
CA LYS A 294 -4.73 7.16 19.66
C LYS A 294 -5.85 6.24 19.14
N GLY A 295 -5.53 5.18 18.41
CA GLY A 295 -6.50 4.23 17.83
C GLY A 295 -7.37 4.79 16.71
N LYS A 296 -6.99 5.93 16.09
CA LYS A 296 -7.72 6.52 14.98
C LYS A 296 -7.41 5.85 13.64
N PHE A 297 -6.21 5.30 13.52
CA PHE A 297 -5.75 4.55 12.36
C PHE A 297 -5.01 3.29 12.82
N ASN A 298 -5.12 2.19 12.08
CA ASN A 298 -4.53 0.92 12.47
C ASN A 298 -3.70 0.31 11.35
N ILE A 299 -2.66 -0.39 11.73
CA ILE A 299 -1.88 -1.25 10.84
C ILE A 299 -2.19 -2.69 11.24
N TYR A 300 -2.62 -3.49 10.27
CA TYR A 300 -2.95 -4.89 10.44
C TYR A 300 -1.92 -5.76 9.69
N PRO A 301 -0.83 -6.16 10.36
CA PRO A 301 0.16 -7.05 9.74
C PRO A 301 -0.38 -8.48 9.71
N VAL A 302 -0.40 -9.09 8.53
CA VAL A 302 -0.97 -10.42 8.28
C VAL A 302 0.03 -11.33 7.57
N SER A 303 -0.08 -12.63 7.80
CA SER A 303 0.77 -13.66 7.19
C SER A 303 -0.02 -14.62 6.30
N LYS A 304 -1.33 -14.73 6.51
CA LYS A 304 -2.22 -15.63 5.79
C LYS A 304 -3.51 -14.92 5.37
N ILE A 305 -4.13 -15.42 4.30
CA ILE A 305 -5.39 -14.89 3.77
C ILE A 305 -6.52 -14.90 4.80
N GLU A 306 -6.56 -15.93 5.66
CA GLU A 306 -7.59 -16.10 6.70
C GLU A 306 -7.69 -14.88 7.59
N GLU A 307 -6.56 -14.37 8.09
CA GLU A 307 -6.47 -13.17 8.93
C GLU A 307 -7.07 -11.94 8.22
N SER A 308 -6.77 -11.79 6.93
CA SER A 308 -7.29 -10.66 6.14
C SER A 308 -8.81 -10.71 5.97
N VAL A 309 -9.36 -11.90 5.70
CA VAL A 309 -10.80 -12.12 5.55
C VAL A 309 -11.53 -11.83 6.85
N GLU A 310 -11.01 -12.30 7.98
CA GLU A 310 -11.62 -12.10 9.29
C GLU A 310 -11.65 -10.62 9.69
N ILE A 311 -10.58 -9.88 9.43
CA ILE A 311 -10.51 -8.42 9.68
C ILE A 311 -11.50 -7.66 8.79
N LEU A 312 -11.57 -8.00 7.49
CA LEU A 312 -12.37 -7.27 6.50
C LEU A 312 -13.87 -7.56 6.60
N MET A 313 -14.24 -8.79 6.96
CA MET A 313 -15.64 -9.27 6.86
C MET A 313 -16.30 -9.50 8.23
N ASP A 314 -15.58 -9.37 9.35
CA ASP A 314 -16.06 -9.72 10.70
C ASP A 314 -16.66 -11.14 10.78
N LYS A 315 -16.04 -12.09 10.08
CA LYS A 315 -16.46 -13.50 10.02
C LYS A 315 -15.23 -14.41 10.06
N MET A 316 -15.36 -15.53 10.73
CA MET A 316 -14.33 -16.57 10.70
C MET A 316 -14.13 -17.04 9.25
N PHE A 317 -12.89 -17.26 8.85
CA PHE A 317 -12.56 -17.68 7.49
C PHE A 317 -13.28 -18.96 7.07
N GLU A 318 -13.40 -19.95 7.98
CA GLU A 318 -14.10 -21.21 7.70
C GLU A 318 -15.59 -21.00 7.36
N ASP A 319 -16.27 -20.04 8.01
CA ASP A 319 -17.66 -19.69 7.67
C ASP A 319 -17.75 -19.12 6.24
N VAL A 320 -16.82 -18.25 5.89
CA VAL A 320 -16.73 -17.68 4.52
C VAL A 320 -16.48 -18.79 3.51
N LYS A 321 -15.56 -19.71 3.79
CA LYS A 321 -15.20 -20.85 2.94
C LYS A 321 -16.41 -21.78 2.69
N VAL A 322 -17.18 -22.06 3.72
CA VAL A 322 -18.43 -22.85 3.61
C VAL A 322 -19.43 -22.17 2.67
N LEU A 323 -19.63 -20.85 2.79
CA LEU A 323 -20.54 -20.10 1.92
C LEU A 323 -20.05 -20.08 0.46
N VAL A 324 -18.76 -19.89 0.24
CA VAL A 324 -18.13 -19.95 -1.08
C VAL A 324 -18.34 -21.33 -1.71
N LYS A 325 -18.03 -22.42 -0.98
CA LYS A 325 -18.25 -23.79 -1.46
C LYS A 325 -19.70 -24.01 -1.82
N ARG A 326 -20.63 -23.63 -0.95
CA ARG A 326 -22.08 -23.75 -1.20
C ARG A 326 -22.52 -23.01 -2.47
N LYS A 327 -21.96 -21.81 -2.73
CA LYS A 327 -22.27 -21.05 -3.95
C LYS A 327 -21.76 -21.75 -5.20
N LEU A 328 -20.54 -22.25 -5.17
CA LEU A 328 -19.91 -22.97 -6.29
C LEU A 328 -20.63 -24.28 -6.58
N ASP A 329 -21.05 -25.02 -5.54
CA ASP A 329 -21.86 -26.25 -5.69
C ASP A 329 -23.22 -25.96 -6.34
N ALA A 330 -23.86 -24.84 -5.97
CA ALA A 330 -25.11 -24.42 -6.61
C ALA A 330 -24.91 -24.13 -8.11
N TYR A 331 -23.82 -23.49 -8.48
CA TYR A 331 -23.47 -23.26 -9.89
C TYR A 331 -23.25 -24.57 -10.66
N ASN A 332 -22.55 -25.54 -10.05
CA ASN A 332 -22.31 -26.85 -10.64
C ASN A 332 -23.62 -27.64 -10.88
N LYS A 333 -24.53 -27.66 -9.89
CA LYS A 333 -25.83 -28.35 -10.00
C LYS A 333 -26.67 -27.78 -11.12
N SER A 334 -26.78 -26.46 -11.22
CA SER A 334 -27.57 -25.80 -12.26
C SER A 334 -27.03 -26.07 -13.68
N LYS A 335 -25.71 -26.22 -13.84
CA LYS A 335 -25.07 -26.60 -15.11
C LYS A 335 -25.48 -28.00 -15.56
N ASN A 336 -25.52 -28.96 -14.65
CA ASN A 336 -25.86 -30.34 -14.95
C ASN A 336 -27.35 -30.52 -15.31
N ILE A 337 -28.25 -29.65 -14.84
CA ILE A 337 -29.67 -29.65 -15.21
C ILE A 337 -29.87 -29.11 -16.63
N ASN A 338 -29.11 -28.09 -17.04
CA ASN A 338 -29.22 -27.49 -18.39
C ASN A 338 -28.51 -28.29 -19.49
N ASN A 339 -27.74 -29.31 -19.15
CA ASN A 339 -27.06 -30.22 -20.10
C ASN A 339 -27.79 -31.57 -20.25
N LYS A 340 -28.93 -31.76 -19.58
CA LYS A 340 -29.91 -32.86 -19.77
C LYS A 340 -31.12 -32.37 -20.55
#